data_2ce1f040d771e08b927b948b14d2ea25
#
_entry.id   2ce1f040d771e08b927b948b14d2ea25
#
_cell.length_a   1.000
_cell.length_b   1.000
_cell.length_c   1.000
_cell.angle_alpha   90.00
_cell.angle_beta   90.00
_cell.angle_gamma   90.00
#
_symmetry.space_group_name_H-M   'P 1'
#
loop_
_entity.id
_entity.type
_entity.pdbx_description
1 polymer ?
#
loop_
_entity_poly.entity_id
_entity_poly.type
_entity_poly.pdbx_seq_one_letter_code
_entity_poly.pdbx_strand_id
1 'polypeptide(L)'
;MKLQKILFSFEGRIGRGTYWLAILALIVAVLVLTFAPFLLNSEEAAVLMLALASQFIWLLSLWPILAVGAKRLHDRNKNGWWLLVFWLLPFALFCGGFSIVFFDDPRTGRSGDFSTGSILIFASLPPALWGIVELGILPGTKGPNLYGADPAQQLA
;
A
#
# COMPACT_ATOMS: atom_id res chain seq x y z
N MET A 1 -17.89 4.57 12.38
CA MET A 1 -17.18 3.26 12.56
C MET A 1 -16.05 3.42 13.56
N LYS A 2 -15.80 2.44 14.48
CA LYS A 2 -14.63 2.48 15.39
C LYS A 2 -13.33 2.33 14.57
N LEU A 3 -12.27 3.06 14.95
CA LEU A 3 -10.96 3.07 14.25
C LEU A 3 -10.38 1.65 14.08
N GLN A 4 -10.49 0.82 15.12
CA GLN A 4 -10.06 -0.58 15.07
C GLN A 4 -10.73 -1.37 13.93
N LYS A 5 -12.04 -1.17 13.72
CA LYS A 5 -12.78 -1.82 12.63
C LYS A 5 -12.34 -1.30 11.26
N ILE A 6 -11.94 -0.02 11.17
CA ILE A 6 -11.42 0.55 9.91
C ILE A 6 -10.07 -0.07 9.56
N LEU A 7 -9.16 -0.22 10.52
CA LEU A 7 -7.77 -0.61 10.25
C LEU A 7 -7.53 -2.12 10.26
N PHE A 8 -8.31 -2.91 11.01
CA PHE A 8 -7.98 -4.32 11.24
C PHE A 8 -9.03 -5.33 10.75
N SER A 9 -10.23 -4.88 10.34
CA SER A 9 -11.23 -5.74 9.73
C SER A 9 -11.23 -5.59 8.22
N PHE A 10 -11.40 -6.69 7.50
CA PHE A 10 -11.60 -6.71 6.04
C PHE A 10 -13.07 -6.58 5.64
N GLU A 11 -13.99 -6.64 6.60
CA GLU A 11 -15.42 -6.59 6.35
C GLU A 11 -15.96 -5.16 6.25
N GLY A 12 -17.02 -5.01 5.46
CA GLY A 12 -17.73 -3.76 5.28
C GLY A 12 -17.20 -2.90 4.15
N ARG A 13 -17.62 -1.64 4.12
CA ARG A 13 -17.35 -0.66 3.07
C ARG A 13 -16.85 0.64 3.67
N ILE A 14 -15.98 1.35 2.96
CA ILE A 14 -15.54 2.71 3.32
C ILE A 14 -15.60 3.63 2.11
N GLY A 15 -16.04 4.87 2.33
CA GLY A 15 -16.06 5.92 1.32
C GLY A 15 -14.65 6.46 1.00
N ARG A 16 -14.55 7.24 -0.09
CA ARG A 16 -13.28 7.85 -0.55
C ARG A 16 -12.58 8.68 0.51
N GLY A 17 -13.32 9.53 1.24
CA GLY A 17 -12.76 10.39 2.28
C GLY A 17 -12.13 9.57 3.41
N THR A 18 -12.82 8.54 3.90
CA THR A 18 -12.29 7.63 4.93
C THR A 18 -11.08 6.86 4.43
N TYR A 19 -11.08 6.43 3.16
CA TYR A 19 -9.94 5.77 2.52
C TYR A 19 -8.71 6.66 2.54
N TRP A 20 -8.79 7.89 1.99
CA TRP A 20 -7.66 8.80 1.93
C TRP A 20 -7.16 9.22 3.32
N LEU A 21 -8.09 9.49 4.25
CA LEU A 21 -7.72 9.83 5.62
C LEU A 21 -6.97 8.69 6.31
N ALA A 22 -7.43 7.44 6.15
CA ALA A 22 -6.79 6.27 6.73
C ALA A 22 -5.41 6.03 6.11
N ILE A 23 -5.27 6.10 4.78
CA ILE A 23 -3.99 5.94 4.10
C ILE A 23 -3.01 7.04 4.50
N LEU A 24 -3.44 8.30 4.52
CA LEU A 24 -2.59 9.42 4.94
C LEU A 24 -2.12 9.25 6.40
N ALA A 25 -3.03 8.91 7.31
CA ALA A 25 -2.69 8.67 8.71
C ALA A 25 -1.68 7.51 8.87
N LEU A 26 -1.84 6.43 8.11
CA LEU A 26 -0.90 5.30 8.13
C LEU A 26 0.47 5.71 7.58
N ILE A 27 0.52 6.45 6.46
CA ILE A 27 1.77 6.96 5.89
C ILE A 27 2.49 7.85 6.90
N VAL A 28 1.79 8.83 7.49
CA VAL A 28 2.37 9.73 8.48
C VAL A 28 2.88 8.95 9.69
N ALA A 29 2.11 8.00 10.21
CA ALA A 29 2.53 7.18 11.35
C ALA A 29 3.81 6.37 11.04
N VAL A 30 3.87 5.73 9.87
CA VAL A 30 5.05 4.97 9.45
C VAL A 30 6.25 5.88 9.26
N LEU A 31 6.09 7.05 8.62
CA LEU A 31 7.18 8.02 8.43
C LEU A 31 7.71 8.53 9.77
N VAL A 32 6.82 8.94 10.68
CA VAL A 32 7.21 9.42 12.02
C VAL A 32 7.98 8.34 12.75
N LEU A 33 7.48 7.11 12.79
CA LEU A 33 8.13 6.00 13.48
C LEU A 33 9.48 5.60 12.84
N THR A 34 9.61 5.74 11.52
CA THR A 34 10.86 5.44 10.79
C THR A 34 11.91 6.52 11.02
N PHE A 35 11.52 7.79 11.02
CA PHE A 35 12.48 8.90 11.09
C PHE A 35 12.69 9.46 12.51
N ALA A 36 11.83 9.14 13.48
CA ALA A 36 11.99 9.59 14.87
C ALA A 36 13.37 9.27 15.46
N PRO A 37 13.99 8.11 15.22
CA PRO A 37 15.32 7.80 15.73
C PRO A 37 16.40 8.80 15.30
N PHE A 38 16.35 9.25 14.07
CA PHE A 38 17.31 10.20 13.51
C PHE A 38 17.14 11.61 14.07
N LEU A 39 15.94 11.95 14.55
CA LEU A 39 15.63 13.25 15.13
C LEU A 39 16.01 13.35 16.62
N LEU A 40 16.13 12.21 17.30
CA LEU A 40 16.36 12.16 18.74
C LEU A 40 17.86 12.16 19.13
N ASN A 41 18.80 12.33 18.18
CA ASN A 41 20.27 12.32 18.40
C ASN A 41 20.74 11.17 19.29
N SER A 42 20.20 9.97 19.05
CA SER A 42 20.48 8.77 19.80
C SER A 42 21.90 8.26 19.54
N GLU A 43 22.49 7.53 20.49
CA GLU A 43 23.77 6.82 20.29
C GLU A 43 23.65 5.87 19.06
N GLU A 44 24.78 5.62 18.37
CA GLU A 44 24.84 4.83 17.14
C GLU A 44 24.16 3.45 17.27
N ALA A 45 24.37 2.77 18.41
CA ALA A 45 23.72 1.48 18.67
C ALA A 45 22.20 1.58 18.76
N ALA A 46 21.67 2.65 19.37
CA ALA A 46 20.24 2.89 19.45
C ALA A 46 19.64 3.20 18.08
N VAL A 47 20.33 3.98 17.25
CA VAL A 47 19.92 4.26 15.86
C VAL A 47 19.85 2.97 15.06
N LEU A 48 20.82 2.08 15.15
CA LEU A 48 20.81 0.78 14.47
C LEU A 48 19.63 -0.09 14.92
N MET A 49 19.40 -0.21 16.23
CA MET A 49 18.29 -1.00 16.77
C MET A 49 16.93 -0.46 16.31
N LEU A 50 16.77 0.87 16.29
CA LEU A 50 15.54 1.51 15.84
C LEU A 50 15.36 1.42 14.31
N ALA A 51 16.44 1.46 13.54
CA ALA A 51 16.42 1.22 12.10
C ALA A 51 15.96 -0.22 11.78
N LEU A 52 16.46 -1.22 12.52
CA LEU A 52 15.97 -2.59 12.39
C LEU A 52 14.51 -2.73 12.80
N ALA A 53 14.11 -2.10 13.91
CA ALA A 53 12.71 -2.11 14.35
C ALA A 53 11.76 -1.46 13.33
N SER A 54 12.21 -0.44 12.61
CA SER A 54 11.40 0.22 11.57
C SER A 54 10.99 -0.74 10.44
N GLN A 55 11.81 -1.76 10.13
CA GLN A 55 11.44 -2.77 9.13
C GLN A 55 10.21 -3.59 9.58
N PHE A 56 10.11 -3.90 10.87
CA PHE A 56 8.91 -4.57 11.42
C PHE A 56 7.68 -3.67 11.36
N ILE A 57 7.84 -2.35 11.57
CA ILE A 57 6.75 -1.39 11.45
C ILE A 57 6.20 -1.37 10.02
N TRP A 58 7.07 -1.40 9.01
CA TRP A 58 6.66 -1.51 7.61
C TRP A 58 5.86 -2.78 7.35
N LEU A 59 6.32 -3.93 7.84
CA LEU A 59 5.60 -5.21 7.69
C LEU A 59 4.25 -5.18 8.40
N LEU A 60 4.19 -4.68 9.64
CA LEU A 60 2.94 -4.57 10.40
C LEU A 60 1.94 -3.60 9.76
N SER A 61 2.42 -2.55 9.08
CA SER A 61 1.56 -1.59 8.39
C SER A 61 0.87 -2.18 7.14
N LEU A 62 1.39 -3.27 6.59
CA LEU A 62 0.75 -3.94 5.44
C LEU A 62 -0.66 -4.41 5.78
N TRP A 63 -0.89 -4.93 6.97
CA TRP A 63 -2.21 -5.42 7.37
C TRP A 63 -3.30 -4.34 7.31
N PRO A 64 -3.17 -3.19 8.01
CA PRO A 64 -4.17 -2.13 7.94
C PRO A 64 -4.29 -1.51 6.54
N ILE A 65 -3.21 -1.40 5.78
CA ILE A 65 -3.23 -0.91 4.41
C ILE A 65 -4.09 -1.83 3.52
N LEU A 66 -3.88 -3.15 3.60
CA LEU A 66 -4.68 -4.13 2.86
C LEU A 66 -6.14 -4.12 3.31
N ALA A 67 -6.41 -4.03 4.62
CA ALA A 67 -7.76 -3.99 5.16
C ALA A 67 -8.55 -2.75 4.68
N VAL A 68 -7.90 -1.59 4.64
CA VAL A 68 -8.48 -0.34 4.14
C VAL A 68 -8.72 -0.42 2.62
N GLY A 69 -7.74 -0.94 1.86
CA GLY A 69 -7.86 -1.14 0.42
C GLY A 69 -8.97 -2.11 0.05
N ALA A 70 -9.09 -3.25 0.74
CA ALA A 70 -10.14 -4.24 0.51
C ALA A 70 -11.54 -3.64 0.73
N LYS A 71 -11.76 -2.94 1.85
CA LYS A 71 -13.05 -2.27 2.11
C LYS A 71 -13.40 -1.19 1.08
N ARG A 72 -12.36 -0.55 0.53
CA ARG A 72 -12.57 0.41 -0.55
C ARG A 72 -12.98 -0.28 -1.85
N LEU A 73 -12.40 -1.44 -2.18
CA LEU A 73 -12.86 -2.29 -3.28
C LEU A 73 -14.28 -2.81 -3.06
N HIS A 74 -14.61 -3.20 -1.84
CA HIS A 74 -15.97 -3.59 -1.45
C HIS A 74 -16.97 -2.46 -1.69
N ASP A 75 -16.58 -1.22 -1.45
CA ASP A 75 -17.42 -0.04 -1.76
C ASP A 75 -17.66 0.13 -3.27
N ARG A 76 -16.76 -0.39 -4.09
CA ARG A 76 -16.88 -0.49 -5.55
C ARG A 76 -17.55 -1.80 -6.03
N ASN A 77 -18.10 -2.59 -5.10
CA ASN A 77 -18.65 -3.93 -5.35
C ASN A 77 -17.65 -4.90 -6.01
N LYS A 78 -16.34 -4.73 -5.69
CA LYS A 78 -15.24 -5.56 -6.19
C LYS A 78 -14.66 -6.39 -5.05
N ASN A 79 -14.17 -7.59 -5.40
CA ASN A 79 -13.48 -8.46 -4.46
C ASN A 79 -12.11 -7.86 -4.05
N GLY A 80 -11.69 -8.07 -2.80
CA GLY A 80 -10.39 -7.64 -2.28
C GLY A 80 -9.17 -8.21 -3.03
N TRP A 81 -9.31 -9.32 -3.76
CA TRP A 81 -8.25 -9.89 -4.60
C TRP A 81 -7.71 -8.93 -5.68
N TRP A 82 -8.47 -7.90 -6.07
CA TRP A 82 -7.99 -6.85 -6.95
C TRP A 82 -6.79 -6.08 -6.40
N LEU A 83 -6.53 -6.13 -5.07
CA LEU A 83 -5.32 -5.58 -4.48
C LEU A 83 -4.05 -6.24 -5.01
N LEU A 84 -4.11 -7.51 -5.40
CA LEU A 84 -2.97 -8.18 -6.02
C LEU A 84 -2.59 -7.52 -7.35
N VAL A 85 -3.59 -7.11 -8.12
CA VAL A 85 -3.37 -6.43 -9.41
C VAL A 85 -2.91 -4.97 -9.21
N PHE A 86 -3.47 -4.28 -8.22
CA PHE A 86 -3.22 -2.85 -8.03
C PHE A 86 -1.98 -2.55 -7.18
N TRP A 87 -1.53 -3.49 -6.36
CA TRP A 87 -0.44 -3.29 -5.40
C TRP A 87 0.67 -4.31 -5.58
N LEU A 88 0.36 -5.62 -5.57
CA LEU A 88 1.38 -6.65 -5.62
C LEU A 88 2.03 -6.73 -7.01
N LEU A 89 1.24 -6.70 -8.07
CA LEU A 89 1.76 -6.77 -9.44
C LEU A 89 2.70 -5.59 -9.77
N PRO A 90 2.31 -4.30 -9.58
CA PRO A 90 3.22 -3.20 -9.85
C PRO A 90 4.45 -3.23 -8.94
N PHE A 91 4.30 -3.60 -7.66
CA PHE A 91 5.43 -3.75 -6.76
C PHE A 91 6.42 -4.83 -7.23
N ALA A 92 5.93 -6.01 -7.63
CA ALA A 92 6.77 -7.08 -8.14
C ALA A 92 7.48 -6.70 -9.44
N LEU A 93 6.78 -6.05 -10.37
CA LEU A 93 7.37 -5.55 -11.61
C LEU A 93 8.44 -4.48 -11.35
N PHE A 94 8.15 -3.53 -10.44
CA PHE A 94 9.10 -2.49 -10.07
C PHE A 94 10.35 -3.08 -9.40
N CYS A 95 10.19 -3.94 -8.38
CA CYS A 95 11.32 -4.57 -7.69
C CYS A 95 12.13 -5.48 -8.62
N GLY A 96 11.45 -6.26 -9.48
CA GLY A 96 12.11 -7.09 -10.48
C GLY A 96 12.89 -6.26 -11.49
N GLY A 97 12.30 -5.20 -12.02
CA GLY A 97 12.97 -4.29 -12.94
C GLY A 97 14.14 -3.56 -12.27
N PHE A 98 13.95 -3.07 -11.05
CA PHE A 98 15.00 -2.42 -10.28
C PHE A 98 16.19 -3.35 -10.02
N SER A 99 15.93 -4.60 -9.62
CA SER A 99 17.00 -5.58 -9.40
C SER A 99 17.78 -5.89 -10.68
N ILE A 100 17.12 -5.97 -11.82
CA ILE A 100 17.79 -6.21 -13.13
C ILE A 100 18.66 -5.01 -13.53
N VAL A 101 18.23 -3.78 -13.22
CA VAL A 101 19.00 -2.57 -13.57
C VAL A 101 20.26 -2.42 -12.71
N PHE A 102 20.12 -2.65 -11.40
CA PHE A 102 21.13 -2.22 -10.43
C PHE A 102 21.99 -3.34 -9.85
N PHE A 103 21.59 -4.59 -10.01
CA PHE A 103 22.37 -5.71 -9.48
C PHE A 103 22.94 -6.56 -10.61
N ASP A 104 24.24 -6.82 -10.55
CA ASP A 104 24.89 -7.78 -11.42
C ASP A 104 24.41 -9.21 -11.07
N ASP A 105 24.20 -10.03 -12.08
CA ASP A 105 23.90 -11.44 -11.87
C ASP A 105 25.21 -12.23 -11.73
N PRO A 106 25.57 -12.67 -10.52
CA PRO A 106 26.81 -13.39 -10.29
C PRO A 106 26.85 -14.77 -10.97
N ARG A 107 25.70 -15.29 -11.43
CA ARG A 107 25.60 -16.60 -12.08
C ARG A 107 25.90 -16.51 -13.57
N THR A 108 25.52 -15.42 -14.19
CA THR A 108 25.69 -15.22 -15.64
C THR A 108 26.86 -14.29 -15.99
N GLY A 109 27.40 -13.59 -15.01
CA GLY A 109 28.43 -12.55 -15.21
C GLY A 109 27.92 -11.34 -15.99
N ARG A 110 26.58 -11.19 -16.15
CA ARG A 110 25.99 -10.05 -16.82
C ARG A 110 25.89 -8.89 -15.86
N SER A 111 26.47 -7.78 -16.24
CA SER A 111 26.16 -6.47 -15.64
C SER A 111 24.71 -6.10 -15.92
N GLY A 112 24.11 -5.29 -15.05
CA GLY A 112 22.71 -4.93 -15.08
C GLY A 112 22.18 -4.59 -16.49
N ASP A 113 21.07 -5.21 -16.86
CA ASP A 113 20.42 -4.93 -18.15
C ASP A 113 19.42 -3.77 -17.99
N PHE A 114 19.92 -2.57 -18.30
CA PHE A 114 19.11 -1.35 -18.21
C PHE A 114 17.87 -1.40 -19.09
N SER A 115 17.93 -2.01 -20.28
CA SER A 115 16.81 -2.03 -21.21
C SER A 115 15.66 -2.90 -20.71
N THR A 116 15.93 -4.14 -20.35
CA THR A 116 14.92 -5.08 -19.81
C THR A 116 14.38 -4.60 -18.46
N GLY A 117 15.25 -4.14 -17.57
CA GLY A 117 14.83 -3.65 -16.27
C GLY A 117 13.94 -2.41 -16.36
N SER A 118 14.27 -1.46 -17.23
CA SER A 118 13.45 -0.27 -17.49
C SER A 118 12.05 -0.62 -18.02
N ILE A 119 11.95 -1.59 -18.94
CA ILE A 119 10.66 -2.06 -19.45
C ILE A 119 9.76 -2.55 -18.30
N LEU A 120 10.28 -3.33 -17.37
CA LEU A 120 9.52 -3.82 -16.23
C LEU A 120 9.10 -2.68 -15.28
N ILE A 121 10.01 -1.72 -15.02
CA ILE A 121 9.69 -0.54 -14.21
C ILE A 121 8.56 0.26 -14.86
N PHE A 122 8.62 0.54 -16.15
CA PHE A 122 7.55 1.24 -16.84
C PHE A 122 6.25 0.42 -16.93
N ALA A 123 6.35 -0.90 -17.10
CA ALA A 123 5.19 -1.79 -17.09
C ALA A 123 4.47 -1.85 -15.73
N SER A 124 5.12 -1.45 -14.64
CA SER A 124 4.49 -1.34 -13.32
C SER A 124 3.52 -0.16 -13.21
N LEU A 125 3.70 0.89 -14.03
CA LEU A 125 2.91 2.13 -13.92
C LEU A 125 1.42 1.97 -14.27
N PRO A 126 1.02 1.29 -15.37
CA PRO A 126 -0.40 1.17 -15.71
C PRO A 126 -1.26 0.54 -14.60
N PRO A 127 -0.90 -0.63 -14.01
CA PRO A 127 -1.70 -1.21 -12.94
C PRO A 127 -1.66 -0.37 -11.66
N ALA A 128 -0.54 0.30 -11.34
CA ALA A 128 -0.44 1.21 -10.20
C ALA A 128 -1.35 2.44 -10.37
N LEU A 129 -1.30 3.09 -11.53
CA LEU A 129 -2.17 4.23 -11.84
C LEU A 129 -3.65 3.84 -11.84
N TRP A 130 -3.99 2.67 -12.41
CA TRP A 130 -5.35 2.16 -12.34
C TRP A 130 -5.80 1.94 -10.89
N GLY A 131 -4.94 1.38 -10.05
CA GLY A 131 -5.20 1.23 -8.61
C GLY A 131 -5.52 2.57 -7.92
N ILE A 132 -4.76 3.63 -8.21
CA ILE A 132 -5.03 4.98 -7.68
C ILE A 132 -6.39 5.50 -8.14
N VAL A 133 -6.72 5.34 -9.42
CA VAL A 133 -8.02 5.76 -9.97
C VAL A 133 -9.16 4.97 -9.31
N GLU A 134 -9.03 3.64 -9.25
CA GLU A 134 -10.07 2.74 -8.74
C GLU A 134 -10.33 2.94 -7.24
N LEU A 135 -9.27 3.04 -6.45
CA LEU A 135 -9.39 3.15 -4.99
C LEU A 135 -9.60 4.60 -4.52
N GLY A 136 -8.95 5.56 -5.18
CA GLY A 136 -8.91 6.94 -4.71
C GLY A 136 -9.92 7.88 -5.36
N ILE A 137 -10.16 7.73 -6.66
CA ILE A 137 -10.90 8.73 -7.45
C ILE A 137 -12.35 8.32 -7.68
N LEU A 138 -12.60 7.11 -8.16
CA LEU A 138 -13.93 6.68 -8.59
C LEU A 138 -14.92 6.61 -7.41
N PRO A 139 -16.20 7.00 -7.58
CA PRO A 139 -17.22 6.91 -6.54
C PRO A 139 -17.56 5.45 -6.21
N GLY A 140 -17.99 5.18 -4.98
CA GLY A 140 -18.56 3.90 -4.56
C GLY A 140 -19.91 3.62 -5.22
N THR A 141 -20.39 2.38 -5.13
CA THR A 141 -21.75 2.01 -5.56
C THR A 141 -22.78 2.64 -4.64
N LYS A 142 -23.80 3.24 -5.21
CA LYS A 142 -24.93 3.82 -4.47
C LYS A 142 -25.82 2.72 -3.90
N GLY A 143 -26.28 2.91 -2.66
CA GLY A 143 -27.14 1.96 -1.96
C GLY A 143 -26.39 0.72 -1.45
N PRO A 144 -27.11 -0.25 -0.87
CA PRO A 144 -26.52 -1.49 -0.37
C PRO A 144 -25.96 -2.34 -1.51
N ASN A 145 -24.84 -3.05 -1.25
CA ASN A 145 -24.23 -3.98 -2.19
C ASN A 145 -23.86 -5.30 -1.48
N LEU A 146 -23.12 -6.19 -2.15
CA LEU A 146 -22.73 -7.51 -1.60
C LEU A 146 -21.93 -7.42 -0.28
N TYR A 147 -21.34 -6.27 0.03
CA TYR A 147 -20.45 -6.07 1.18
C TYR A 147 -21.08 -5.21 2.29
N GLY A 148 -22.34 -4.78 2.12
CA GLY A 148 -23.08 -4.07 3.15
C GLY A 148 -23.73 -2.76 2.72
N ALA A 149 -24.23 -2.02 3.72
CA ALA A 149 -24.92 -0.75 3.50
C ALA A 149 -24.00 0.35 2.97
N ASP A 150 -24.59 1.34 2.31
CA ASP A 150 -23.87 2.50 1.76
C ASP A 150 -23.24 3.36 2.88
N PRO A 151 -21.92 3.56 2.87
CA PRO A 151 -21.26 4.40 3.86
C PRO A 151 -21.77 5.84 3.90
N ALA A 152 -22.27 6.38 2.78
CA ALA A 152 -22.81 7.73 2.72
C ALA A 152 -24.14 7.87 3.50
N GLN A 153 -24.95 6.83 3.55
CA GLN A 153 -26.21 6.81 4.30
C GLN A 153 -26.03 6.61 5.80
N GLN A 154 -24.85 6.15 6.25
CA GLN A 154 -24.55 5.98 7.68
C GLN A 154 -24.06 7.25 8.36
N LEU A 155 -23.79 8.31 7.59
CA LEU A 155 -23.29 9.60 8.05
C LEU A 155 -24.37 10.71 8.03
N ALA A 156 -25.53 10.42 7.44
CA ALA A 156 -26.70 11.29 7.44
C ALA A 156 -27.64 10.94 8.59
#